data_602d410606c333b3474671c44e4422fb
#
_entry.id   602d410606c333b3474671c44e4422fb
#
_cell.length_a   1.000
_cell.length_b   1.000
_cell.length_c   1.000
_cell.angle_alpha   90.00
_cell.angle_beta   90.00
_cell.angle_gamma   90.00
#
_symmetry.space_group_name_H-M   'P 1'
#
loop_
_entity.id
_entity.type
_entity.pdbx_description
1 polymer ?
#
loop_
_entity_poly.entity_id
_entity_poly.type
_entity_poly.pdbx_seq_one_letter_code
_entity_poly.pdbx_strand_id
1 'polypeptide(L)'
;MLLRIFASLGAAGAVLNALLANHGYGGAKLAGFMLLRFAEYFVAAHLAYAVLMLAGTEAFVRFDKPQEKPSKFWQWHLREVANMLCFYGRMDVKVSGREKLPGDSRYLMVCNHRSFFDPITTAAVLQDEELVYVSKPGNYRIPVAGKVMHKCGCLSLDRENNREALKTVKKATEYINKDYASVVIYPEGTRTKGKELKPFHAGSFKIAQRAGVPVVCVAIRNTEKVQHNFPFKSTSIYIDILEVIDCDFVKNHSTKETAELAQGIIQAKLDAETAKEECSCDK
;
A
#
# COMPACT_ATOMS: atom_id res chain seq x y z
N MET A 1 8.71 -11.96 4.01
CA MET A 1 10.00 -12.67 3.76
C MET A 1 11.18 -11.92 4.37
N LEU A 2 11.40 -10.64 4.07
CA LEU A 2 12.54 -9.84 4.58
C LEU A 2 12.70 -9.90 6.11
N LEU A 3 11.61 -9.74 6.86
CA LEU A 3 11.66 -9.81 8.33
C LEU A 3 12.19 -11.17 8.83
N ARG A 4 11.79 -12.27 8.18
CA ARG A 4 12.31 -13.60 8.52
C ARG A 4 13.79 -13.73 8.22
N ILE A 5 14.27 -13.14 7.12
CA ILE A 5 15.69 -13.11 6.77
C ILE A 5 16.48 -12.37 7.85
N PHE A 6 16.02 -11.20 8.27
CA PHE A 6 16.70 -10.43 9.32
C PHE A 6 16.71 -11.16 10.65
N ALA A 7 15.60 -11.80 11.04
CA ALA A 7 15.55 -12.62 12.24
C ALA A 7 16.50 -13.83 12.16
N SER A 8 16.59 -14.49 10.99
CA SER A 8 17.51 -15.61 10.79
C SER A 8 18.98 -15.17 10.83
N LEU A 9 19.32 -14.01 10.25
CA LEU A 9 20.66 -13.44 10.32
C LEU A 9 21.03 -13.08 11.77
N GLY A 10 20.09 -12.49 12.50
CA GLY A 10 20.25 -12.20 13.92
C GLY A 10 20.54 -13.46 14.76
N ALA A 11 19.73 -14.51 14.54
CA ALA A 11 19.89 -15.79 15.25
C ALA A 11 21.21 -16.48 14.90
N ALA A 12 21.53 -16.58 13.60
CA ALA A 12 22.79 -17.20 13.14
C ALA A 12 24.02 -16.46 13.69
N GLY A 13 24.01 -15.12 13.65
CA GLY A 13 25.08 -14.29 14.20
C GLY A 13 25.25 -14.48 15.72
N ALA A 14 24.16 -14.56 16.48
CA ALA A 14 24.19 -14.79 17.90
C ALA A 14 24.78 -16.17 18.26
N VAL A 15 24.34 -17.22 17.55
CA VAL A 15 24.85 -18.59 17.74
C VAL A 15 26.35 -18.65 17.37
N LEU A 16 26.74 -18.13 16.22
CA LEU A 16 28.14 -18.12 15.78
C LEU A 16 29.03 -17.39 16.80
N ASN A 17 28.58 -16.23 17.29
CA ASN A 17 29.34 -15.47 18.28
C ASN A 17 29.44 -16.23 19.61
N ALA A 18 28.38 -16.93 20.05
CA ALA A 18 28.43 -17.76 21.27
C ALA A 18 29.41 -18.93 21.14
N LEU A 19 29.49 -19.55 19.94
CA LEU A 19 30.43 -20.66 19.68
C LEU A 19 31.89 -20.20 19.60
N LEU A 20 32.14 -19.05 18.93
CA LEU A 20 33.51 -18.55 18.74
C LEU A 20 34.10 -17.89 19.96
N ALA A 21 33.28 -17.25 20.80
CA ALA A 21 33.77 -16.45 21.93
C ALA A 21 34.17 -17.27 23.15
N ASN A 22 33.86 -18.56 23.19
CA ASN A 22 34.26 -19.51 24.25
C ASN A 22 34.18 -18.93 25.68
N HIS A 23 33.11 -18.21 26.01
CA HIS A 23 32.99 -17.37 27.19
C HIS A 23 32.79 -18.14 28.50
N GLY A 24 32.68 -19.48 28.47
CA GLY A 24 32.41 -20.28 29.67
C GLY A 24 31.09 -19.94 30.37
N TYR A 25 30.19 -19.21 29.69
CA TYR A 25 28.88 -18.86 30.24
C TYR A 25 27.97 -20.08 30.32
N GLY A 26 27.33 -20.29 31.46
CA GLY A 26 26.28 -21.30 31.64
C GLY A 26 24.93 -20.67 31.94
N GLY A 27 23.86 -21.38 31.61
CA GLY A 27 22.50 -21.05 32.00
C GLY A 27 22.03 -19.65 31.56
N ALA A 28 21.52 -18.85 32.52
CA ALA A 28 20.92 -17.55 32.28
C ALA A 28 21.89 -16.51 31.67
N LYS A 29 23.19 -16.58 31.99
CA LYS A 29 24.21 -15.67 31.44
C LYS A 29 24.42 -15.90 29.94
N LEU A 30 24.44 -17.16 29.50
CA LEU A 30 24.53 -17.50 28.08
C LEU A 30 23.28 -17.05 27.35
N ALA A 31 22.09 -17.27 27.90
CA ALA A 31 20.83 -16.82 27.29
C ALA A 31 20.78 -15.29 27.14
N GLY A 32 21.17 -14.54 28.17
CA GLY A 32 21.25 -13.07 28.10
C GLY A 32 22.26 -12.58 27.05
N PHE A 33 23.45 -13.21 26.98
CA PHE A 33 24.43 -12.90 25.93
C PHE A 33 23.89 -13.15 24.52
N MET A 34 23.28 -14.31 24.27
CA MET A 34 22.71 -14.65 22.97
C MET A 34 21.58 -13.68 22.58
N LEU A 35 20.72 -13.29 23.53
CA LEU A 35 19.65 -12.32 23.26
C LEU A 35 20.22 -10.95 22.88
N LEU A 36 21.26 -10.49 23.57
CA LEU A 36 21.92 -9.23 23.23
C LEU A 36 22.57 -9.28 21.84
N ARG A 37 23.29 -10.35 21.52
CA ARG A 37 23.88 -10.53 20.18
C ARG A 37 22.84 -10.65 19.08
N PHE A 38 21.74 -11.35 19.34
CA PHE A 38 20.62 -11.39 18.40
C PHE A 38 20.10 -9.97 18.11
N ALA A 39 19.85 -9.16 19.14
CA ALA A 39 19.38 -7.80 18.98
C ALA A 39 20.37 -6.94 18.17
N GLU A 40 21.65 -7.02 18.46
CA GLU A 40 22.71 -6.29 17.72
C GLU A 40 22.75 -6.68 16.23
N TYR A 41 22.81 -7.97 15.91
CA TYR A 41 22.84 -8.42 14.51
C TYR A 41 21.53 -8.15 13.78
N PHE A 42 20.40 -8.25 14.48
CA PHE A 42 19.11 -7.91 13.92
C PHE A 42 19.02 -6.43 13.53
N VAL A 43 19.44 -5.53 14.42
CA VAL A 43 19.49 -4.09 14.13
C VAL A 43 20.51 -3.79 13.03
N ALA A 44 21.72 -4.39 13.09
CA ALA A 44 22.74 -4.21 12.06
C ALA A 44 22.25 -4.63 10.68
N ALA A 45 21.50 -5.73 10.56
CA ALA A 45 20.92 -6.19 9.31
C ALA A 45 19.91 -5.17 8.74
N HIS A 46 19.08 -4.55 9.59
CA HIS A 46 18.14 -3.50 9.15
C HIS A 46 18.89 -2.24 8.68
N LEU A 47 19.93 -1.82 9.41
CA LEU A 47 20.73 -0.66 9.03
C LEU A 47 21.48 -0.92 7.71
N ALA A 48 22.10 -2.09 7.57
CA ALA A 48 22.77 -2.49 6.33
C ALA A 48 21.80 -2.51 5.15
N TYR A 49 20.60 -3.06 5.35
CA TYR A 49 19.56 -3.05 4.33
C TYR A 49 19.12 -1.62 3.96
N ALA A 50 18.92 -0.73 4.94
CA ALA A 50 18.56 0.67 4.67
C ALA A 50 19.65 1.39 3.87
N VAL A 51 20.93 1.18 4.22
CA VAL A 51 22.09 1.74 3.49
C VAL A 51 22.15 1.19 2.06
N LEU A 52 21.99 -0.12 1.88
CA LEU A 52 21.97 -0.75 0.57
C LEU A 52 20.83 -0.24 -0.29
N MET A 53 19.65 -0.04 0.29
CA MET A 53 18.49 0.53 -0.42
C MET A 53 18.73 1.97 -0.82
N LEU A 54 19.29 2.79 0.08
CA LEU A 54 19.64 4.17 -0.24
C LEU A 54 20.68 4.22 -1.36
N ALA A 55 21.81 3.53 -1.19
CA ALA A 55 22.90 3.51 -2.18
C ALA A 55 22.43 2.93 -3.52
N GLY A 56 21.71 1.81 -3.50
CA GLY A 56 21.22 1.15 -4.71
C GLY A 56 20.20 1.98 -5.47
N THR A 57 19.24 2.63 -4.77
CA THR A 57 18.28 3.49 -5.44
C THR A 57 18.95 4.76 -5.99
N GLU A 58 19.92 5.35 -5.28
CA GLU A 58 20.68 6.50 -5.79
C GLU A 58 21.53 6.13 -7.02
N ALA A 59 22.21 4.99 -7.01
CA ALA A 59 23.09 4.57 -8.09
C ALA A 59 22.34 4.10 -9.35
N PHE A 60 21.24 3.36 -9.19
CA PHE A 60 20.63 2.60 -10.29
C PHE A 60 19.24 3.10 -10.72
N VAL A 61 18.56 3.92 -9.91
CA VAL A 61 17.22 4.42 -10.26
C VAL A 61 17.26 5.87 -10.68
N ARG A 62 16.92 6.11 -11.95
CA ARG A 62 16.87 7.43 -12.58
C ARG A 62 15.45 7.75 -13.00
N PHE A 63 14.95 8.94 -12.63
CA PHE A 63 13.62 9.42 -13.00
C PHE A 63 13.52 9.89 -14.46
N ASP A 64 14.63 10.28 -15.06
CA ASP A 64 14.70 10.69 -16.48
C ASP A 64 14.49 9.54 -17.46
N LYS A 65 14.62 8.29 -16.99
CA LYS A 65 14.33 7.11 -17.78
C LYS A 65 12.87 6.68 -17.56
N PRO A 66 11.99 6.81 -18.58
CA PRO A 66 10.61 6.41 -18.44
C PRO A 66 10.52 4.91 -18.14
N GLN A 67 9.62 4.58 -17.20
CA GLN A 67 9.34 3.19 -16.88
C GLN A 67 8.26 2.67 -17.84
N GLU A 68 8.63 1.78 -18.76
CA GLU A 68 7.71 1.22 -19.75
C GLU A 68 6.67 0.31 -19.09
N LYS A 69 7.12 -0.59 -18.22
CA LYS A 69 6.30 -1.53 -17.46
C LYS A 69 6.71 -1.57 -16.00
N PRO A 70 5.79 -1.89 -15.08
CA PRO A 70 6.12 -2.11 -13.67
C PRO A 70 7.16 -3.21 -13.49
N SER A 71 8.14 -3.00 -12.64
CA SER A 71 9.15 -4.01 -12.33
C SER A 71 8.64 -4.98 -11.25
N LYS A 72 8.51 -6.26 -11.58
CA LYS A 72 8.07 -7.31 -10.63
C LYS A 72 8.97 -7.41 -9.40
N PHE A 73 10.29 -7.24 -9.57
CA PHE A 73 11.23 -7.21 -8.46
C PHE A 73 10.94 -6.07 -7.50
N TRP A 74 10.73 -4.84 -8.00
CA TRP A 74 10.46 -3.69 -7.15
C TRP A 74 9.05 -3.73 -6.55
N GLN A 75 8.07 -4.28 -7.24
CA GLN A 75 6.73 -4.51 -6.68
C GLN A 75 6.78 -5.53 -5.54
N TRP A 76 7.47 -6.66 -5.72
CA TRP A 76 7.71 -7.62 -4.64
C TRP A 76 8.40 -6.93 -3.45
N HIS A 77 9.44 -6.14 -3.71
CA HIS A 77 10.16 -5.40 -2.68
C HIS A 77 9.26 -4.42 -1.92
N LEU A 78 8.43 -3.66 -2.65
CA LEU A 78 7.44 -2.74 -2.05
C LEU A 78 6.47 -3.48 -1.11
N ARG A 79 5.97 -4.64 -1.53
CA ARG A 79 5.07 -5.49 -0.72
C ARG A 79 5.76 -5.98 0.56
N GLU A 80 7.01 -6.42 0.45
CA GLU A 80 7.78 -6.87 1.63
C GLU A 80 8.03 -5.73 2.61
N VAL A 81 8.36 -4.54 2.14
CA VAL A 81 8.51 -3.34 2.98
C VAL A 81 7.16 -2.95 3.60
N ALA A 82 6.08 -3.01 2.85
CA ALA A 82 4.73 -2.77 3.36
C ALA A 82 4.36 -3.75 4.49
N ASN A 83 4.67 -5.05 4.33
CA ASN A 83 4.50 -6.06 5.37
C ASN A 83 5.32 -5.74 6.64
N MET A 84 6.57 -5.34 6.46
CA MET A 84 7.43 -4.93 7.59
C MET A 84 6.85 -3.71 8.31
N LEU A 85 6.36 -2.71 7.56
CA LEU A 85 5.72 -1.53 8.15
C LEU A 85 4.43 -1.90 8.90
N CYS A 86 3.61 -2.82 8.36
CA CYS A 86 2.43 -3.34 9.05
C CYS A 86 2.82 -4.07 10.35
N PHE A 87 3.86 -4.90 10.32
CA PHE A 87 4.34 -5.62 11.50
C PHE A 87 4.85 -4.66 12.57
N TYR A 88 5.78 -3.76 12.24
CA TYR A 88 6.34 -2.81 13.21
C TYR A 88 5.31 -1.77 13.67
N GLY A 89 4.42 -1.35 12.77
CA GLY A 89 3.30 -0.46 13.09
C GLY A 89 2.19 -1.11 13.89
N ARG A 90 2.31 -2.42 14.22
CA ARG A 90 1.29 -3.22 14.92
C ARG A 90 -0.09 -3.09 14.27
N MET A 91 -0.11 -3.14 12.93
CA MET A 91 -1.31 -3.05 12.11
C MET A 91 -1.86 -4.45 11.84
N ASP A 92 -3.03 -4.74 12.40
CA ASP A 92 -3.78 -5.98 12.14
C ASP A 92 -4.77 -5.70 11.00
N VAL A 93 -4.40 -6.08 9.78
CA VAL A 93 -5.17 -5.76 8.58
C VAL A 93 -6.11 -6.89 8.22
N LYS A 94 -7.41 -6.60 8.28
CA LYS A 94 -8.48 -7.54 7.94
C LYS A 94 -9.07 -7.17 6.58
N VAL A 95 -9.17 -8.17 5.69
CA VAL A 95 -9.72 -8.00 4.35
C VAL A 95 -11.00 -8.78 4.20
N SER A 96 -12.04 -8.18 3.64
CA SER A 96 -13.28 -8.85 3.26
C SER A 96 -13.62 -8.60 1.80
N GLY A 97 -14.40 -9.50 1.19
CA GLY A 97 -14.88 -9.36 -0.19
C GLY A 97 -13.82 -9.62 -1.26
N ARG A 98 -12.71 -10.30 -0.93
CA ARG A 98 -11.62 -10.58 -1.90
C ARG A 98 -12.11 -11.39 -3.10
N GLU A 99 -13.09 -12.26 -2.89
CA GLU A 99 -13.75 -13.08 -3.90
C GLU A 99 -14.49 -12.27 -4.98
N LYS A 100 -14.73 -10.98 -4.73
CA LYS A 100 -15.38 -10.07 -5.68
C LYS A 100 -14.41 -9.44 -6.68
N LEU A 101 -13.10 -9.56 -6.43
CA LEU A 101 -12.11 -9.03 -7.37
C LEU A 101 -12.23 -9.75 -8.73
N PRO A 102 -12.19 -9.00 -9.85
CA PRO A 102 -12.19 -9.61 -11.17
C PRO A 102 -10.95 -10.49 -11.36
N GLY A 103 -11.13 -11.81 -11.45
CA GLY A 103 -10.03 -12.77 -11.60
C GLY A 103 -9.36 -12.73 -12.98
N ASP A 104 -10.16 -12.45 -14.03
CA ASP A 104 -9.73 -12.61 -15.42
C ASP A 104 -9.48 -11.28 -16.13
N SER A 105 -9.61 -10.15 -15.44
CA SER A 105 -9.43 -8.83 -16.05
C SER A 105 -8.76 -7.83 -15.12
N ARG A 106 -8.05 -6.88 -15.69
CA ARG A 106 -7.57 -5.71 -14.95
C ARG A 106 -8.74 -4.78 -14.63
N TYR A 107 -8.56 -3.95 -13.62
CA TYR A 107 -9.60 -3.05 -13.11
C TYR A 107 -9.02 -1.73 -12.60
N LEU A 108 -9.90 -0.76 -12.40
CA LEU A 108 -9.62 0.43 -11.61
C LEU A 108 -10.13 0.22 -10.19
N MET A 109 -9.24 0.15 -9.21
CA MET A 109 -9.60 0.12 -7.79
C MET A 109 -9.71 1.54 -7.27
N VAL A 110 -10.86 1.89 -6.70
CA VAL A 110 -11.11 3.19 -6.07
C VAL A 110 -11.32 3.03 -4.58
N CYS A 111 -10.58 3.80 -3.79
CA CYS A 111 -10.58 3.73 -2.33
C CYS A 111 -10.80 5.12 -1.74
N ASN A 112 -11.46 5.19 -0.58
CA ASN A 112 -11.41 6.39 0.25
C ASN A 112 -10.00 6.60 0.82
N HIS A 113 -9.65 7.84 1.17
CA HIS A 113 -8.32 8.20 1.64
C HIS A 113 -8.34 8.82 3.04
N ARG A 114 -7.90 8.06 4.04
CA ARG A 114 -7.88 8.46 5.45
C ARG A 114 -6.47 8.78 5.95
N SER A 115 -5.47 8.03 5.48
CA SER A 115 -4.13 8.06 6.06
C SER A 115 -3.04 7.81 5.03
N PHE A 116 -1.81 8.15 5.40
CA PHE A 116 -0.60 7.71 4.68
C PHE A 116 -0.48 6.17 4.63
N PHE A 117 -1.08 5.49 5.59
CA PHE A 117 -1.02 4.02 5.68
C PHE A 117 -1.97 3.30 4.71
N ASP A 118 -2.94 3.98 4.08
CA ASP A 118 -3.88 3.32 3.15
C ASP A 118 -3.17 2.55 2.02
N PRO A 119 -2.27 3.16 1.22
CA PRO A 119 -1.57 2.43 0.17
C PRO A 119 -0.59 1.38 0.71
N ILE A 120 -0.07 1.56 1.92
CA ILE A 120 0.82 0.59 2.56
C ILE A 120 0.05 -0.67 2.93
N THR A 121 -1.11 -0.49 3.59
CA THR A 121 -1.93 -1.63 4.02
C THR A 121 -2.54 -2.39 2.84
N THR A 122 -3.00 -1.69 1.80
CA THR A 122 -3.50 -2.35 0.59
C THR A 122 -2.39 -3.12 -0.13
N ALA A 123 -1.18 -2.57 -0.25
CA ALA A 123 -0.04 -3.25 -0.85
C ALA A 123 0.42 -4.47 -0.03
N ALA A 124 0.30 -4.41 1.29
CA ALA A 124 0.67 -5.52 2.18
C ALA A 124 -0.28 -6.72 2.07
N VAL A 125 -1.58 -6.49 1.86
CA VAL A 125 -2.57 -7.57 1.91
C VAL A 125 -3.06 -8.06 0.55
N LEU A 126 -3.01 -7.22 -0.50
CA LEU A 126 -3.39 -7.62 -1.86
C LEU A 126 -2.15 -8.03 -2.68
N GLN A 127 -1.37 -8.97 -2.14
CA GLN A 127 -0.06 -9.35 -2.70
C GLN A 127 -0.15 -10.13 -4.02
N ASP A 128 -1.25 -10.85 -4.21
CA ASP A 128 -1.51 -11.64 -5.41
C ASP A 128 -1.96 -10.77 -6.59
N GLU A 129 -2.33 -9.51 -6.28
CA GLU A 129 -2.77 -8.54 -7.28
C GLU A 129 -1.59 -7.72 -7.84
N GLU A 130 -1.52 -7.62 -9.14
CA GLU A 130 -0.56 -6.72 -9.81
C GLU A 130 -1.11 -5.29 -9.77
N LEU A 131 -0.78 -4.54 -8.70
CA LEU A 131 -1.31 -3.18 -8.46
C LEU A 131 -0.27 -2.11 -8.68
N VAL A 132 -0.67 -1.01 -9.33
CA VAL A 132 0.09 0.24 -9.37
C VAL A 132 -0.75 1.38 -8.80
N TYR A 133 -0.10 2.29 -8.10
CA TYR A 133 -0.77 3.36 -7.36
C TYR A 133 -0.62 4.71 -8.05
N VAL A 134 -1.73 5.46 -8.08
CA VAL A 134 -1.70 6.87 -8.48
C VAL A 134 -1.39 7.73 -7.27
N SER A 135 -0.35 8.56 -7.35
CA SER A 135 0.19 9.32 -6.23
C SER A 135 0.46 10.78 -6.58
N LYS A 136 0.58 11.65 -5.57
CA LYS A 136 0.94 13.07 -5.78
C LYS A 136 2.40 13.21 -6.20
N PRO A 137 2.75 14.22 -7.02
CA PRO A 137 4.14 14.49 -7.43
C PRO A 137 5.10 14.64 -6.25
N GLY A 138 4.65 15.26 -5.14
CA GLY A 138 5.47 15.45 -3.94
C GLY A 138 5.98 14.16 -3.30
N ASN A 139 5.26 13.04 -3.45
CA ASN A 139 5.67 11.75 -2.88
C ASN A 139 6.92 11.17 -3.56
N TYR A 140 7.18 11.55 -4.81
CA TYR A 140 8.38 11.14 -5.55
C TYR A 140 9.66 11.81 -5.05
N ARG A 141 9.54 12.86 -4.22
CA ARG A 141 10.69 13.54 -3.57
C ARG A 141 11.13 12.84 -2.28
N ILE A 142 10.36 11.86 -1.79
CA ILE A 142 10.72 11.10 -0.59
C ILE A 142 11.92 10.22 -0.93
N PRO A 143 13.06 10.35 -0.21
CA PRO A 143 14.23 9.52 -0.45
C PRO A 143 13.90 8.03 -0.44
N VAL A 144 14.51 7.24 -1.30
CA VAL A 144 14.28 5.81 -1.51
C VAL A 144 12.84 5.52 -1.99
N ALA A 145 11.82 5.90 -1.21
CA ALA A 145 10.42 5.58 -1.51
C ALA A 145 9.97 6.10 -2.89
N GLY A 146 10.30 7.34 -3.25
CA GLY A 146 9.97 7.91 -4.56
C GLY A 146 10.58 7.11 -5.72
N LYS A 147 11.83 6.68 -5.56
CA LYS A 147 12.53 5.86 -6.56
C LYS A 147 11.97 4.44 -6.66
N VAL A 148 11.64 3.84 -5.52
CA VAL A 148 10.94 2.53 -5.48
C VAL A 148 9.58 2.65 -6.15
N MET A 149 8.78 3.66 -5.81
CA MET A 149 7.47 3.93 -6.45
C MET A 149 7.60 4.05 -7.97
N HIS A 150 8.60 4.79 -8.47
CA HIS A 150 8.87 4.92 -9.89
C HIS A 150 9.12 3.55 -10.54
N LYS A 151 9.97 2.72 -9.95
CA LYS A 151 10.27 1.36 -10.46
C LYS A 151 9.11 0.38 -10.34
N CYS A 152 8.22 0.57 -9.34
CA CYS A 152 6.98 -0.18 -9.22
C CYS A 152 5.93 0.20 -10.27
N GLY A 153 6.17 1.22 -11.08
CA GLY A 153 5.21 1.72 -12.06
C GLY A 153 4.13 2.62 -11.46
N CYS A 154 4.28 3.09 -10.22
CA CYS A 154 3.38 4.09 -9.67
C CYS A 154 3.34 5.33 -10.55
N LEU A 155 2.17 5.96 -10.65
CA LEU A 155 1.91 7.05 -11.57
C LEU A 155 1.75 8.38 -10.82
N SER A 156 2.47 9.40 -11.26
CA SER A 156 2.37 10.74 -10.68
C SER A 156 1.20 11.48 -11.29
N LEU A 157 0.24 11.93 -10.47
CA LEU A 157 -0.91 12.72 -10.90
C LEU A 157 -0.81 14.14 -10.35
N ASP A 158 -0.47 15.07 -11.23
CA ASP A 158 -0.59 16.50 -10.98
C ASP A 158 -1.99 16.96 -11.42
N ARG A 159 -2.82 17.35 -10.45
CA ARG A 159 -4.20 17.78 -10.70
C ARG A 159 -4.32 19.24 -11.11
N GLU A 160 -3.30 20.04 -10.82
CA GLU A 160 -3.25 21.44 -11.19
C GLU A 160 -2.80 21.60 -12.65
N ASN A 161 -2.16 20.57 -13.22
CA ASN A 161 -1.70 20.53 -14.59
C ASN A 161 -2.49 19.52 -15.42
N ASN A 162 -3.52 19.99 -16.13
CA ASN A 162 -4.39 19.14 -16.97
C ASN A 162 -3.63 18.32 -18.01
N ARG A 163 -2.54 18.86 -18.56
CA ARG A 163 -1.73 18.16 -19.59
C ARG A 163 -0.98 16.98 -18.96
N GLU A 164 -0.39 17.16 -17.81
CA GLU A 164 0.30 16.08 -17.08
C GLU A 164 -0.70 15.06 -16.54
N ALA A 165 -1.85 15.51 -16.03
CA ALA A 165 -2.93 14.60 -15.61
C ALA A 165 -3.39 13.70 -16.77
N LEU A 166 -3.52 14.25 -17.99
CA LEU A 166 -3.89 13.47 -19.16
C LEU A 166 -2.84 12.43 -19.56
N LYS A 167 -1.54 12.74 -19.42
CA LYS A 167 -0.46 11.77 -19.64
C LYS A 167 -0.55 10.61 -18.64
N THR A 168 -0.83 10.94 -17.37
CA THR A 168 -1.00 9.93 -16.31
C THR A 168 -2.18 9.02 -16.60
N VAL A 169 -3.33 9.56 -16.99
CA VAL A 169 -4.50 8.76 -17.39
C VAL A 169 -4.14 7.85 -18.57
N LYS A 170 -3.47 8.37 -19.60
CA LYS A 170 -3.04 7.59 -20.78
C LYS A 170 -2.11 6.43 -20.34
N LYS A 171 -1.15 6.70 -19.47
CA LYS A 171 -0.21 5.67 -19.00
C LYS A 171 -0.89 4.61 -18.14
N ALA A 172 -1.84 5.02 -17.28
CA ALA A 172 -2.66 4.09 -16.49
C ALA A 172 -3.50 3.17 -17.41
N THR A 173 -4.15 3.74 -18.42
CA THR A 173 -4.90 2.99 -19.44
C THR A 173 -3.98 2.02 -20.20
N GLU A 174 -2.76 2.44 -20.56
CA GLU A 174 -1.78 1.56 -21.21
C GLU A 174 -1.39 0.36 -20.33
N TYR A 175 -1.20 0.55 -19.02
CA TYR A 175 -0.86 -0.54 -18.12
C TYR A 175 -1.98 -1.58 -18.01
N ILE A 176 -3.22 -1.12 -17.96
CA ILE A 176 -4.41 -1.98 -17.95
C ILE A 176 -4.51 -2.75 -19.27
N ASN A 177 -4.47 -2.06 -20.42
CA ASN A 177 -4.67 -2.67 -21.75
C ASN A 177 -3.56 -3.63 -22.15
N LYS A 178 -2.34 -3.45 -21.62
CA LYS A 178 -1.21 -4.37 -21.82
C LYS A 178 -1.13 -5.47 -20.76
N ASP A 179 -2.13 -5.61 -19.94
CA ASP A 179 -2.21 -6.58 -18.84
C ASP A 179 -1.02 -6.51 -17.87
N TYR A 180 -0.45 -5.32 -17.69
CA TYR A 180 0.68 -5.16 -16.77
C TYR A 180 0.24 -5.03 -15.31
N ALA A 181 -0.82 -4.28 -15.03
CA ALA A 181 -1.32 -4.08 -13.69
C ALA A 181 -2.72 -3.44 -13.66
N SER A 182 -3.47 -3.70 -12.60
CA SER A 182 -4.63 -2.91 -12.18
C SER A 182 -4.17 -1.61 -11.52
N VAL A 183 -5.00 -0.57 -11.55
CA VAL A 183 -4.64 0.76 -11.07
C VAL A 183 -5.43 1.11 -9.83
N VAL A 184 -4.75 1.52 -8.78
CA VAL A 184 -5.35 1.99 -7.52
C VAL A 184 -5.32 3.51 -7.46
N ILE A 185 -6.47 4.13 -7.19
CA ILE A 185 -6.58 5.58 -7.06
C ILE A 185 -7.43 5.96 -5.85
N TYR A 186 -7.07 7.09 -5.23
CA TYR A 186 -7.82 7.73 -4.16
C TYR A 186 -8.50 8.98 -4.72
N PRO A 187 -9.76 8.87 -5.20
CA PRO A 187 -10.39 9.91 -6.01
C PRO A 187 -10.74 11.18 -5.24
N GLU A 188 -10.74 11.16 -3.89
CA GLU A 188 -10.85 12.36 -3.06
C GLU A 188 -9.69 13.36 -3.25
N GLY A 189 -8.54 12.87 -3.68
CA GLY A 189 -7.35 13.66 -3.94
C GLY A 189 -6.61 14.19 -2.74
N THR A 190 -7.16 14.05 -1.58
CA THR A 190 -6.56 14.42 -0.30
C THR A 190 -7.13 13.55 0.81
N ARG A 191 -6.43 13.47 1.93
CA ARG A 191 -6.90 12.70 3.09
C ARG A 191 -8.09 13.38 3.74
N THR A 192 -9.15 12.60 4.01
CA THR A 192 -10.36 13.06 4.71
C THR A 192 -10.29 12.67 6.18
N LYS A 193 -10.45 13.66 7.07
CA LYS A 193 -10.43 13.46 8.53
C LYS A 193 -11.85 13.29 9.12
N GLY A 194 -12.87 13.70 8.39
CA GLY A 194 -14.28 13.64 8.81
C GLY A 194 -14.95 12.29 8.56
N LYS A 195 -16.22 12.17 8.93
CA LYS A 195 -17.07 11.00 8.65
C LYS A 195 -17.44 10.94 7.16
N GLU A 196 -17.73 12.09 6.55
CA GLU A 196 -18.14 12.20 5.17
C GLU A 196 -16.94 12.21 4.21
N LEU A 197 -17.09 11.50 3.10
CA LEU A 197 -16.12 11.52 2.01
C LEU A 197 -16.15 12.87 1.29
N LYS A 198 -15.00 13.30 0.84
CA LYS A 198 -14.95 14.41 -0.12
C LYS A 198 -15.45 13.97 -1.47
N PRO A 199 -16.02 14.89 -2.28
CA PRO A 199 -16.46 14.55 -3.62
C PRO A 199 -15.38 13.86 -4.45
N PHE A 200 -15.74 12.77 -5.10
CA PHE A 200 -14.81 12.04 -5.96
C PHE A 200 -14.56 12.80 -7.26
N HIS A 201 -13.32 12.99 -7.59
CA HIS A 201 -12.94 13.64 -8.85
C HIS A 201 -13.29 12.75 -10.05
N ALA A 202 -14.26 13.14 -10.84
CA ALA A 202 -14.73 12.43 -12.05
C ALA A 202 -13.58 12.09 -13.02
N GLY A 203 -12.57 12.97 -13.13
CA GLY A 203 -11.38 12.73 -13.96
C GLY A 203 -10.61 11.47 -13.62
N SER A 204 -10.70 10.95 -12.39
CA SER A 204 -10.08 9.70 -11.95
C SER A 204 -10.66 8.49 -12.69
N PHE A 205 -11.94 8.52 -13.01
CA PHE A 205 -12.68 7.43 -13.65
C PHE A 205 -12.46 7.35 -15.16
N LYS A 206 -11.84 8.37 -15.78
CA LYS A 206 -11.42 8.33 -17.19
C LYS A 206 -10.46 7.17 -17.48
N ILE A 207 -9.76 6.66 -16.48
CA ILE A 207 -8.87 5.50 -16.61
C ILE A 207 -9.71 4.27 -16.96
N ALA A 208 -10.72 3.96 -16.16
CA ALA A 208 -11.59 2.80 -16.38
C ALA A 208 -12.41 2.94 -17.68
N GLN A 209 -12.99 4.13 -17.92
CA GLN A 209 -13.78 4.39 -19.12
C GLN A 209 -12.96 4.22 -20.41
N ARG A 210 -11.71 4.70 -20.44
CA ARG A 210 -10.82 4.56 -21.60
C ARG A 210 -10.29 3.16 -21.79
N ALA A 211 -10.03 2.46 -20.71
CA ALA A 211 -9.56 1.06 -20.74
C ALA A 211 -10.70 0.07 -20.97
N GLY A 212 -11.97 0.48 -20.76
CA GLY A 212 -13.12 -0.40 -20.86
C GLY A 212 -13.15 -1.50 -19.80
N VAL A 213 -12.71 -1.17 -18.55
CA VAL A 213 -12.59 -2.12 -17.46
C VAL A 213 -13.52 -1.75 -16.29
N PRO A 214 -13.85 -2.72 -15.41
CA PRO A 214 -14.69 -2.48 -14.25
C PRO A 214 -13.99 -1.58 -13.21
N VAL A 215 -14.81 -1.00 -12.32
CA VAL A 215 -14.36 -0.22 -11.16
C VAL A 215 -14.65 -0.99 -9.89
N VAL A 216 -13.61 -1.31 -9.13
CA VAL A 216 -13.70 -1.99 -7.84
C VAL A 216 -13.76 -0.95 -6.72
N CYS A 217 -14.86 -0.90 -5.97
CA CYS A 217 -15.06 0.00 -4.84
C CYS A 217 -14.53 -0.62 -3.54
N VAL A 218 -13.65 0.08 -2.83
CA VAL A 218 -13.02 -0.41 -1.60
C VAL A 218 -13.13 0.61 -0.49
N ALA A 219 -13.65 0.20 0.67
CA ALA A 219 -13.67 1.01 1.88
C ALA A 219 -12.48 0.65 2.79
N ILE A 220 -11.73 1.66 3.21
CA ILE A 220 -10.61 1.52 4.15
C ILE A 220 -10.95 2.25 5.44
N ARG A 221 -10.76 1.58 6.59
CA ARG A 221 -11.10 2.11 7.90
C ARG A 221 -9.97 1.95 8.90
N ASN A 222 -9.87 2.90 9.83
CA ASN A 222 -8.97 2.92 11.00
C ASN A 222 -7.48 3.13 10.71
N THR A 223 -7.07 3.34 9.48
CA THR A 223 -5.65 3.61 9.15
C THR A 223 -5.17 4.93 9.78
N GLU A 224 -6.05 5.89 10.00
CA GLU A 224 -5.77 7.15 10.70
C GLU A 224 -5.44 6.95 12.19
N LYS A 225 -5.94 5.86 12.80
CA LYS A 225 -5.72 5.52 14.22
C LYS A 225 -4.29 5.00 14.47
N VAL A 226 -3.57 4.56 13.43
CA VAL A 226 -2.22 3.99 13.56
C VAL A 226 -1.26 4.96 14.24
N GLN A 227 -1.26 6.23 13.85
CA GLN A 227 -0.37 7.25 14.42
C GLN A 227 -0.60 7.46 15.92
N HIS A 228 -1.84 7.31 16.39
CA HIS A 228 -2.21 7.50 17.80
C HIS A 228 -1.97 6.24 18.64
N ASN A 229 -2.07 5.07 18.04
CA ASN A 229 -1.91 3.80 18.73
C ASN A 229 -0.45 3.35 18.84
N PHE A 230 0.37 3.69 17.85
CA PHE A 230 1.79 3.33 17.83
C PHE A 230 2.58 4.07 18.91
N PRO A 231 3.56 3.40 19.57
CA PRO A 231 3.96 1.99 19.43
C PRO A 231 3.25 1.02 20.36
N PHE A 232 2.40 1.50 21.28
CA PHE A 232 1.93 0.73 22.43
C PHE A 232 0.69 -0.12 22.15
N LYS A 233 -0.19 0.34 21.24
CA LYS A 233 -1.45 -0.35 20.91
C LYS A 233 -1.43 -0.87 19.49
N SER A 234 -2.01 -2.05 19.28
CA SER A 234 -2.32 -2.55 17.95
C SER A 234 -3.50 -1.80 17.34
N THR A 235 -3.51 -1.67 16.02
CA THR A 235 -4.61 -1.06 15.26
C THR A 235 -5.22 -2.08 14.33
N SER A 236 -6.50 -2.45 14.57
CA SER A 236 -7.27 -3.24 13.62
C SER A 236 -7.72 -2.35 12.48
N ILE A 237 -7.22 -2.65 11.28
CA ILE A 237 -7.53 -1.96 10.03
C ILE A 237 -8.44 -2.85 9.21
N TYR A 238 -9.44 -2.27 8.56
CA TYR A 238 -10.37 -3.00 7.72
C TYR A 238 -10.28 -2.49 6.29
N ILE A 239 -10.14 -3.43 5.35
CA ILE A 239 -10.17 -3.21 3.91
C ILE A 239 -11.31 -4.05 3.37
N ASP A 240 -12.42 -3.39 3.05
CA ASP A 240 -13.64 -4.04 2.58
C ASP A 240 -13.77 -3.82 1.06
N ILE A 241 -13.62 -4.88 0.27
CA ILE A 241 -13.92 -4.89 -1.15
C ILE A 241 -15.43 -5.02 -1.28
N LEU A 242 -16.10 -3.95 -1.76
CA LEU A 242 -17.55 -3.79 -1.65
C LEU A 242 -18.27 -4.33 -2.87
N GLU A 243 -18.25 -3.55 -3.92
CA GLU A 243 -18.99 -3.77 -5.14
C GLU A 243 -18.08 -3.49 -6.34
N VAL A 244 -18.37 -4.19 -7.43
CA VAL A 244 -17.70 -4.00 -8.71
C VAL A 244 -18.72 -3.37 -9.67
N ILE A 245 -18.46 -2.12 -10.07
CA ILE A 245 -19.20 -1.45 -11.12
C ILE A 245 -18.71 -2.03 -12.43
N ASP A 246 -19.57 -2.71 -13.17
CA ASP A 246 -19.21 -3.42 -14.37
C ASP A 246 -18.75 -2.50 -15.52
N CYS A 247 -18.06 -3.07 -16.49
CA CYS A 247 -17.52 -2.32 -17.61
C CYS A 247 -18.62 -1.75 -18.52
N ASP A 248 -19.80 -2.34 -18.57
CA ASP A 248 -20.91 -1.84 -19.40
C ASP A 248 -21.52 -0.59 -18.78
N PHE A 249 -21.67 -0.56 -17.45
CA PHE A 249 -22.04 0.67 -16.75
C PHE A 249 -21.01 1.78 -17.02
N VAL A 250 -19.72 1.48 -16.82
CA VAL A 250 -18.63 2.45 -16.98
C VAL A 250 -18.56 3.03 -18.42
N LYS A 251 -18.88 2.23 -19.44
CA LYS A 251 -18.91 2.67 -20.84
C LYS A 251 -20.12 3.53 -21.18
N ASN A 252 -21.28 3.19 -20.63
CA ASN A 252 -22.56 3.80 -21.00
C ASN A 252 -22.91 5.04 -20.16
N HIS A 253 -22.19 5.31 -19.07
CA HIS A 253 -22.41 6.46 -18.20
C HIS A 253 -21.22 7.43 -18.23
N SER A 254 -21.48 8.67 -17.84
CA SER A 254 -20.42 9.67 -17.70
C SER A 254 -19.48 9.31 -16.54
N THR A 255 -18.26 9.81 -16.60
CA THR A 255 -17.31 9.64 -15.48
C THR A 255 -17.79 10.30 -14.18
N LYS A 256 -18.72 11.26 -14.26
CA LYS A 256 -19.35 11.90 -13.12
C LYS A 256 -20.33 10.94 -12.44
N GLU A 257 -21.22 10.31 -13.19
CA GLU A 257 -22.18 9.32 -12.70
C GLU A 257 -21.45 8.12 -12.08
N THR A 258 -20.39 7.62 -12.73
CA THR A 258 -19.56 6.54 -12.19
C THR A 258 -18.89 6.95 -10.88
N ALA A 259 -18.42 8.21 -10.75
CA ALA A 259 -17.81 8.73 -9.53
C ALA A 259 -18.82 8.85 -8.39
N GLU A 260 -20.02 9.36 -8.67
CA GLU A 260 -21.11 9.51 -7.70
C GLU A 260 -21.58 8.13 -7.19
N LEU A 261 -21.74 7.14 -8.08
CA LEU A 261 -22.08 5.78 -7.72
C LEU A 261 -21.02 5.15 -6.81
N ALA A 262 -19.75 5.21 -7.22
CA ALA A 262 -18.64 4.65 -6.44
C ALA A 262 -18.52 5.33 -5.05
N GLN A 263 -18.70 6.65 -4.99
CA GLN A 263 -18.72 7.39 -3.73
C GLN A 263 -19.87 6.94 -2.83
N GLY A 264 -21.08 6.79 -3.38
CA GLY A 264 -22.25 6.34 -2.65
C GLY A 264 -22.08 4.95 -2.05
N ILE A 265 -21.52 3.99 -2.83
CA ILE A 265 -21.22 2.63 -2.36
C ILE A 265 -20.24 2.66 -1.17
N ILE A 266 -19.16 3.42 -1.27
CA ILE A 266 -18.15 3.50 -0.21
C ILE A 266 -18.70 4.23 1.03
N GLN A 267 -19.42 5.36 0.84
CA GLN A 267 -20.01 6.13 1.95
C GLN A 267 -21.01 5.29 2.73
N ALA A 268 -21.91 4.58 2.05
CA ALA A 268 -22.91 3.72 2.69
C ALA A 268 -22.26 2.66 3.62
N LYS A 269 -21.15 2.08 3.20
CA LYS A 269 -20.38 1.16 4.04
C LYS A 269 -19.80 1.86 5.26
N LEU A 270 -19.21 3.03 5.09
CA LEU A 270 -18.61 3.79 6.19
C LEU A 270 -19.67 4.21 7.22
N ASP A 271 -20.85 4.65 6.77
CA ASP A 271 -21.96 5.05 7.63
C ASP A 271 -22.50 3.86 8.43
N ALA A 272 -22.72 2.71 7.78
CA ALA A 272 -23.17 1.49 8.45
C ALA A 272 -22.21 1.02 9.55
N GLU A 273 -20.90 1.15 9.34
CA GLU A 273 -19.92 0.77 10.36
C GLU A 273 -19.83 1.79 11.50
N THR A 274 -19.96 3.08 11.19
CA THR A 274 -20.03 4.14 12.22
C THR A 274 -21.23 3.93 13.15
N ALA A 275 -22.41 3.64 12.58
CA ALA A 275 -23.62 3.37 13.36
C ALA A 275 -23.46 2.15 14.30
N LYS A 276 -22.75 1.10 13.85
CA LYS A 276 -22.44 -0.07 14.70
C LYS A 276 -21.52 0.28 15.86
N GLU A 277 -20.48 1.09 15.61
CA GLU A 277 -19.55 1.54 16.65
C GLU A 277 -20.28 2.38 17.72
N GLU A 278 -21.15 3.30 17.33
CA GLU A 278 -21.97 4.12 18.23
C GLU A 278 -22.91 3.25 19.08
N CYS A 279 -23.62 2.31 18.47
CA CYS A 279 -24.53 1.40 19.18
C CYS A 279 -23.80 0.45 20.17
N SER A 280 -22.52 0.17 19.96
CA SER A 280 -21.72 -0.67 20.86
C SER A 280 -21.13 0.09 22.05
N CYS A 281 -21.03 1.41 21.98
CA CYS A 281 -20.55 2.25 23.08
C CYS A 281 -21.63 2.57 24.12
N ASP A 282 -22.92 2.37 23.77
CA ASP A 282 -24.07 2.62 24.66
C ASP A 282 -24.46 1.40 25.52
N LYS A 283 -23.69 0.32 25.44
CA LYS A 283 -23.82 -0.90 26.26
C LYS A 283 -22.65 -1.07 27.20
#